data_8bb3283f53977ce82faae092d13508a7
#
_entry.id   8bb3283f53977ce82faae092d13508a7
#
_cell.length_a   1.000
_cell.length_b   1.000
_cell.length_c   1.000
_cell.angle_alpha   90.00
_cell.angle_beta   90.00
_cell.angle_gamma   90.00
#
_symmetry.space_group_name_H-M   'P 1'
#
loop_
_entity.id
_entity.type
_entity.pdbx_description
1 polymer ?
#
loop_
_entity_poly.entity_id
_entity_poly.type
_entity_poly.pdbx_seq_one_letter_code
_entity_poly.pdbx_strand_id
1 'polypeptide(L)'
;MSTVKVRGLVIRTVDIKESDRLITIFTEEMGVVSAIAKSARSIKSRKLVATLQFCYTDFVLYSRGEYYYVKEADLIESFYGVRYTVSGLALASYITEVLNYVTVAEAERDLLRLSLNSLYAISENKYPLEKIKAAFEIRAASIIGFMPDVLACSRCEERLGDFFFEIMSGDIVCYSCHTKEEKSHTAPENPHESSIVSLLSEGAKFALGYCIHSPLDKILSFKISDEDMQLFARAAELYLINHIERTFNSLEFYKEVTR
;
A
#
# COMPACT_ATOMS: atom_id res chain seq x y z
N MET A 1 -0.70 -35.72 -7.99
CA MET A 1 -0.91 -34.41 -7.36
C MET A 1 0.31 -33.54 -7.71
N SER A 2 0.10 -32.46 -8.47
CA SER A 2 1.18 -31.54 -8.77
C SER A 2 1.45 -30.69 -7.52
N THR A 3 2.71 -30.48 -7.19
CA THR A 3 3.13 -29.57 -6.12
C THR A 3 3.82 -28.37 -6.74
N VAL A 4 3.57 -27.19 -6.20
CA VAL A 4 4.24 -25.95 -6.59
C VAL A 4 4.90 -25.33 -5.36
N LYS A 5 6.11 -24.82 -5.55
CA LYS A 5 6.80 -24.00 -4.53
C LYS A 5 6.55 -22.54 -4.85
N VAL A 6 6.11 -21.80 -3.86
CA VAL A 6 5.87 -20.36 -3.96
C VAL A 6 6.39 -19.65 -2.72
N ARG A 7 6.86 -18.47 -2.90
CA ARG A 7 7.25 -17.57 -1.82
C ARG A 7 6.27 -16.41 -1.74
N GLY A 8 5.77 -16.09 -0.55
CA GLY A 8 4.78 -15.03 -0.45
C GLY A 8 4.47 -14.55 0.96
N LEU A 9 3.82 -13.40 0.99
CA LEU A 9 3.32 -12.73 2.19
C LEU A 9 1.88 -13.20 2.47
N VAL A 10 1.61 -13.66 3.68
CA VAL A 10 0.24 -13.96 4.12
C VAL A 10 -0.50 -12.64 4.38
N ILE A 11 -1.39 -12.25 3.47
CA ILE A 11 -2.13 -10.98 3.55
C ILE A 11 -3.48 -11.09 4.26
N ARG A 12 -4.03 -12.31 4.33
CA ARG A 12 -5.30 -12.56 5.03
C ARG A 12 -5.34 -13.96 5.61
N THR A 13 -5.97 -14.11 6.76
CA THR A 13 -6.22 -15.41 7.39
C THR A 13 -7.65 -15.51 7.87
N VAL A 14 -8.26 -16.68 7.71
CA VAL A 14 -9.58 -17.00 8.26
C VAL A 14 -9.50 -18.39 8.89
N ASP A 15 -9.81 -18.47 10.17
CA ASP A 15 -9.86 -19.75 10.86
C ASP A 15 -11.10 -20.52 10.39
N ILE A 16 -10.89 -21.76 9.92
CA ILE A 16 -11.95 -22.67 9.46
C ILE A 16 -11.86 -23.98 10.22
N LYS A 17 -13.03 -24.56 10.51
CA LYS A 17 -13.14 -25.77 11.34
C LYS A 17 -12.42 -25.59 12.70
N GLU A 18 -12.08 -26.69 13.37
CA GLU A 18 -11.44 -26.65 14.69
C GLU A 18 -9.96 -26.29 14.64
N SER A 19 -9.24 -26.72 13.61
CA SER A 19 -7.77 -26.59 13.54
C SER A 19 -7.22 -26.11 12.20
N ASP A 20 -8.06 -25.94 11.19
CA ASP A 20 -7.65 -25.54 9.86
C ASP A 20 -7.68 -24.00 9.71
N ARG A 21 -6.89 -23.50 8.77
CA ARG A 21 -6.84 -22.06 8.42
C ARG A 21 -6.89 -21.91 6.91
N LEU A 22 -7.76 -21.04 6.42
CA LEU A 22 -7.70 -20.52 5.05
C LEU A 22 -6.78 -19.31 5.06
N ILE A 23 -5.78 -19.31 4.19
CA ILE A 23 -4.84 -18.20 4.03
C ILE A 23 -4.91 -17.65 2.61
N THR A 24 -4.77 -16.34 2.49
CA THR A 24 -4.55 -15.66 1.22
C THR A 24 -3.10 -15.20 1.21
N ILE A 25 -2.36 -15.59 0.19
CA ILE A 25 -0.93 -15.36 0.05
C ILE A 25 -0.71 -14.48 -1.19
N PHE A 26 0.00 -13.38 -1.04
CA PHE A 26 0.52 -12.63 -2.18
C PHE A 26 1.90 -13.17 -2.51
N THR A 27 2.03 -13.83 -3.67
CA THR A 27 3.22 -14.59 -4.06
C THR A 27 4.03 -13.88 -5.13
N GLU A 28 5.32 -14.21 -5.20
CA GLU A 28 6.23 -13.68 -6.24
C GLU A 28 5.93 -14.25 -7.63
N GLU A 29 5.38 -15.47 -7.70
CA GLU A 29 5.27 -16.25 -8.94
C GLU A 29 3.85 -16.32 -9.51
N MET A 30 2.83 -16.25 -8.62
CA MET A 30 1.44 -16.58 -8.99
C MET A 30 0.43 -15.48 -8.62
N GLY A 31 0.91 -14.28 -8.21
CA GLY A 31 0.02 -13.25 -7.67
C GLY A 31 -0.68 -13.70 -6.38
N VAL A 32 -1.97 -13.43 -6.24
CA VAL A 32 -2.75 -13.78 -5.04
C VAL A 32 -3.28 -15.20 -5.13
N VAL A 33 -2.91 -16.03 -4.16
CA VAL A 33 -3.32 -17.45 -4.06
C VAL A 33 -4.02 -17.71 -2.74
N SER A 34 -5.17 -18.38 -2.77
CA SER A 34 -5.84 -18.88 -1.57
C SER A 34 -5.50 -20.34 -1.34
N ALA A 35 -5.13 -20.70 -0.12
CA ALA A 35 -4.75 -22.07 0.25
C ALA A 35 -5.29 -22.47 1.62
N ILE A 36 -5.64 -23.75 1.77
CA ILE A 36 -6.08 -24.34 3.04
C ILE A 36 -4.89 -24.96 3.76
N ALA A 37 -4.56 -24.44 4.93
CA ALA A 37 -3.54 -24.97 5.81
C ALA A 37 -4.20 -25.90 6.87
N LYS A 38 -4.20 -27.21 6.60
CA LYS A 38 -4.78 -28.20 7.51
C LYS A 38 -3.98 -28.29 8.79
N SER A 39 -4.70 -28.38 9.90
CA SER A 39 -4.17 -28.46 11.28
C SER A 39 -3.16 -27.34 11.61
N ALA A 40 -3.26 -26.19 10.93
CA ALA A 40 -2.33 -25.08 11.12
C ALA A 40 -2.41 -24.46 12.52
N ARG A 41 -3.57 -24.55 13.18
CA ARG A 41 -3.82 -24.00 14.53
C ARG A 41 -3.38 -24.92 15.67
N SER A 42 -2.99 -26.17 15.36
CA SER A 42 -2.46 -27.08 16.38
C SER A 42 -1.11 -26.56 16.93
N ILE A 43 -0.94 -26.58 18.25
CA ILE A 43 0.29 -26.13 18.93
C ILE A 43 1.53 -26.90 18.43
N LYS A 44 1.35 -28.16 18.01
CA LYS A 44 2.43 -29.00 17.46
C LYS A 44 2.68 -28.76 15.97
N SER A 45 1.89 -27.90 15.31
CA SER A 45 2.01 -27.68 13.88
C SER A 45 3.17 -26.76 13.54
N ARG A 46 4.07 -27.19 12.66
CA ARG A 46 5.12 -26.33 12.09
C ARG A 46 4.54 -25.17 11.25
N LYS A 47 3.28 -25.29 10.83
CA LYS A 47 2.57 -24.26 10.05
C LYS A 47 1.96 -23.17 10.93
N LEU A 48 1.95 -23.31 12.27
CA LEU A 48 1.21 -22.44 13.18
C LEU A 48 1.57 -20.96 12.99
N VAL A 49 2.86 -20.65 13.03
CA VAL A 49 3.37 -19.28 12.87
C VAL A 49 3.43 -18.88 11.39
N ALA A 50 3.98 -19.76 10.54
CA ALA A 50 4.19 -19.49 9.11
C ALA A 50 2.91 -19.17 8.32
N THR A 51 1.73 -19.49 8.87
CA THR A 51 0.44 -19.18 8.26
C THR A 51 -0.32 -18.04 8.94
N LEU A 52 0.32 -17.31 9.86
CA LEU A 52 -0.26 -16.09 10.43
C LEU A 52 -0.18 -14.93 9.43
N GLN A 53 -1.13 -14.01 9.54
CA GLN A 53 -1.09 -12.78 8.75
C GLN A 53 0.21 -12.00 9.01
N PHE A 54 0.72 -11.33 7.99
CA PHE A 54 2.00 -10.61 7.93
C PHE A 54 3.25 -11.53 7.92
N CYS A 55 3.12 -12.84 7.90
CA CYS A 55 4.27 -13.72 7.74
C CYS A 55 4.67 -13.85 6.28
N TYR A 56 5.96 -13.69 6.00
CA TYR A 56 6.59 -13.98 4.72
C TYR A 56 7.20 -15.37 4.78
N THR A 57 6.81 -16.26 3.87
CA THR A 57 6.98 -17.71 4.04
C THR A 57 7.24 -18.39 2.71
N ASP A 58 8.14 -19.39 2.70
CA ASP A 58 8.29 -20.36 1.62
C ASP A 58 7.24 -21.46 1.77
N PHE A 59 6.36 -21.59 0.80
CA PHE A 59 5.30 -22.58 0.79
C PHE A 59 5.54 -23.70 -0.24
N VAL A 60 5.20 -24.93 0.13
CA VAL A 60 4.93 -26.01 -0.81
C VAL A 60 3.42 -26.23 -0.83
N LEU A 61 2.80 -25.88 -1.95
CA LEU A 61 1.38 -26.05 -2.16
C LEU A 61 1.11 -27.29 -3.05
N TYR A 62 -0.04 -27.93 -2.86
CA TYR A 62 -0.55 -28.94 -3.78
C TYR A 62 -2.00 -28.66 -4.14
N SER A 63 -2.38 -28.95 -5.39
CA SER A 63 -3.75 -28.81 -5.86
C SER A 63 -4.57 -30.05 -5.58
N ARG A 64 -5.82 -29.87 -5.15
CA ARG A 64 -6.82 -30.92 -5.06
C ARG A 64 -8.20 -30.37 -5.45
N GLY A 65 -8.66 -30.72 -6.66
CA GLY A 65 -9.79 -30.03 -7.27
C GLY A 65 -9.41 -28.56 -7.56
N GLU A 66 -10.29 -27.65 -7.22
CA GLU A 66 -10.10 -26.21 -7.44
C GLU A 66 -9.31 -25.50 -6.34
N TYR A 67 -8.89 -26.21 -5.29
CA TYR A 67 -8.27 -25.64 -4.12
C TYR A 67 -6.79 -25.99 -3.99
N TYR A 68 -6.02 -25.01 -3.51
CA TYR A 68 -4.67 -25.26 -3.03
C TYR A 68 -4.68 -25.64 -1.55
N TYR A 69 -3.73 -26.48 -1.18
CA TYR A 69 -3.49 -26.91 0.20
C TYR A 69 -2.03 -26.72 0.55
N VAL A 70 -1.75 -26.24 1.77
CA VAL A 70 -0.39 -26.11 2.27
C VAL A 70 0.13 -27.47 2.71
N LYS A 71 1.12 -27.99 1.98
CA LYS A 71 1.89 -29.18 2.35
C LYS A 71 2.96 -28.83 3.39
N GLU A 72 3.80 -27.86 3.06
CA GLU A 72 4.91 -27.37 3.89
C GLU A 72 4.88 -25.82 3.93
N ALA A 73 5.38 -25.24 5.03
CA ALA A 73 5.46 -23.80 5.20
C ALA A 73 6.67 -23.51 6.10
N ASP A 74 7.70 -22.89 5.52
CA ASP A 74 8.94 -22.51 6.20
C ASP A 74 8.98 -20.99 6.33
N LEU A 75 8.87 -20.50 7.57
CA LEU A 75 8.85 -19.08 7.89
C LEU A 75 10.19 -18.42 7.52
N ILE A 76 10.12 -17.34 6.75
CA ILE A 76 11.28 -16.48 6.45
C ILE A 76 11.30 -15.30 7.42
N GLU A 77 10.17 -14.57 7.52
CA GLU A 77 10.05 -13.39 8.39
C GLU A 77 8.62 -13.25 8.91
N SER A 78 8.46 -12.90 10.18
CA SER A 78 7.15 -12.81 10.84
C SER A 78 6.61 -11.39 10.97
N PHE A 79 7.48 -10.37 10.80
CA PHE A 79 7.18 -8.96 11.09
C PHE A 79 6.43 -8.78 12.41
N TYR A 80 6.85 -9.51 13.44
CA TYR A 80 6.11 -9.59 14.71
C TYR A 80 5.92 -8.22 15.37
N GLY A 81 6.89 -7.32 15.20
CA GLY A 81 6.87 -5.97 15.78
C GLY A 81 5.69 -5.10 15.33
N VAL A 82 5.03 -5.42 14.21
CA VAL A 82 3.81 -4.69 13.78
C VAL A 82 2.67 -4.80 14.82
N ARG A 83 2.74 -5.78 15.72
CA ARG A 83 1.75 -6.04 16.78
C ARG A 83 2.06 -5.34 18.11
N TYR A 84 3.20 -4.65 18.22
CA TYR A 84 3.58 -3.97 19.46
C TYR A 84 2.72 -2.73 19.76
N THR A 85 2.14 -2.11 18.74
CA THR A 85 1.24 -0.97 18.88
C THR A 85 -0.05 -1.18 18.09
N VAL A 86 -1.15 -0.61 18.58
CA VAL A 86 -2.44 -0.67 17.87
C VAL A 86 -2.33 0.04 16.53
N SER A 87 -1.64 1.18 16.48
CA SER A 87 -1.44 1.95 15.24
C SER A 87 -0.56 1.23 14.22
N GLY A 88 0.51 0.54 14.67
CA GLY A 88 1.33 -0.30 13.79
C GLY A 88 0.54 -1.46 13.20
N LEU A 89 -0.27 -2.14 14.03
CA LEU A 89 -1.14 -3.24 13.58
C LEU A 89 -2.20 -2.73 12.59
N ALA A 90 -2.79 -1.56 12.86
CA ALA A 90 -3.78 -0.95 11.97
C ALA A 90 -3.18 -0.59 10.60
N LEU A 91 -1.98 0.02 10.58
CA LEU A 91 -1.29 0.33 9.32
C LEU A 91 -0.89 -0.93 8.55
N ALA A 92 -0.37 -1.96 9.21
CA ALA A 92 -0.05 -3.23 8.57
C ALA A 92 -1.30 -3.91 7.98
N SER A 93 -2.43 -3.82 8.68
CA SER A 93 -3.72 -4.33 8.19
C SER A 93 -4.20 -3.56 6.97
N TYR A 94 -4.04 -2.23 6.96
CA TYR A 94 -4.36 -1.40 5.81
C TYR A 94 -3.52 -1.77 4.58
N ILE A 95 -2.21 -1.89 4.74
CA ILE A 95 -1.32 -2.31 3.65
C ILE A 95 -1.79 -3.65 3.06
N THR A 96 -2.07 -4.65 3.90
CA THR A 96 -2.50 -5.97 3.40
C THR A 96 -3.92 -5.96 2.83
N GLU A 97 -4.81 -5.08 3.28
CA GLU A 97 -6.13 -4.91 2.70
C GLU A 97 -6.05 -4.26 1.30
N VAL A 98 -5.19 -3.25 1.12
CA VAL A 98 -4.88 -2.67 -0.20
C VAL A 98 -4.36 -3.75 -1.14
N LEU A 99 -3.37 -4.55 -0.72
CA LEU A 99 -2.83 -5.65 -1.53
C LEU A 99 -3.90 -6.64 -1.97
N ASN A 100 -4.77 -7.05 -1.06
CA ASN A 100 -5.84 -8.01 -1.37
C ASN A 100 -6.84 -7.47 -2.41
N TYR A 101 -6.89 -6.14 -2.58
CA TYR A 101 -7.77 -5.49 -3.54
C TYR A 101 -7.11 -5.22 -4.90
N VAL A 102 -5.88 -4.68 -4.90
CA VAL A 102 -5.23 -4.21 -6.13
C VAL A 102 -4.51 -5.32 -6.90
N THR A 103 -4.25 -6.46 -6.27
CA THR A 103 -3.56 -7.57 -6.94
C THR A 103 -4.52 -8.33 -7.84
N VAL A 104 -4.44 -8.03 -9.12
CA VAL A 104 -4.99 -8.84 -10.20
C VAL A 104 -4.02 -9.99 -10.49
N ALA A 105 -4.44 -11.00 -11.23
CA ALA A 105 -3.82 -12.31 -11.45
C ALA A 105 -2.32 -12.37 -11.88
N GLU A 106 -1.64 -11.26 -12.01
CA GLU A 106 -0.22 -11.20 -12.36
C GLU A 106 0.66 -10.88 -11.14
N ALA A 107 1.86 -11.48 -11.11
CA ALA A 107 2.80 -11.32 -10.01
C ALA A 107 3.48 -9.95 -10.07
N GLU A 108 3.12 -9.07 -9.15
CA GLU A 108 3.71 -7.73 -9.00
C GLU A 108 4.85 -7.76 -7.96
N ARG A 109 6.05 -8.14 -8.41
CA ARG A 109 7.23 -8.27 -7.53
C ARG A 109 7.57 -7.00 -6.78
N ASP A 110 7.47 -5.85 -7.45
CA ASP A 110 7.79 -4.56 -6.84
C ASP A 110 6.76 -4.16 -5.79
N LEU A 111 5.49 -4.49 -5.98
CA LEU A 111 4.45 -4.27 -4.98
C LEU A 111 4.63 -5.16 -3.75
N LEU A 112 5.00 -6.44 -3.95
CA LEU A 112 5.36 -7.33 -2.85
C LEU A 112 6.56 -6.79 -2.09
N ARG A 113 7.64 -6.39 -2.77
CA ARG A 113 8.84 -5.83 -2.16
C ARG A 113 8.56 -4.54 -1.39
N LEU A 114 7.76 -3.64 -1.95
CA LEU A 114 7.30 -2.42 -1.28
C LEU A 114 6.58 -2.76 0.04
N SER A 115 5.70 -3.75 0.00
CA SER A 115 4.92 -4.18 1.16
C SER A 115 5.79 -4.80 2.25
N LEU A 116 6.74 -5.67 1.87
CA LEU A 116 7.71 -6.25 2.81
C LEU A 116 8.57 -5.17 3.47
N ASN A 117 9.06 -4.20 2.70
CA ASN A 117 9.84 -3.07 3.23
C ASN A 117 9.00 -2.21 4.19
N SER A 118 7.72 -1.99 3.88
CA SER A 118 6.80 -1.21 4.73
C SER A 118 6.50 -1.95 6.04
N LEU A 119 6.21 -3.25 5.99
CA LEU A 119 6.00 -4.07 7.19
C LEU A 119 7.25 -4.16 8.05
N TYR A 120 8.43 -4.27 7.44
CA TYR A 120 9.71 -4.23 8.14
C TYR A 120 9.91 -2.88 8.85
N ALA A 121 9.65 -1.76 8.16
CA ALA A 121 9.79 -0.43 8.73
C ALA A 121 8.84 -0.19 9.92
N ILE A 122 7.60 -0.71 9.86
CA ILE A 122 6.64 -0.69 10.97
C ILE A 122 7.16 -1.57 12.13
N SER A 123 7.58 -2.80 11.83
CA SER A 123 8.03 -3.78 12.82
C SER A 123 9.23 -3.28 13.63
N GLU A 124 10.16 -2.62 12.96
CA GLU A 124 11.37 -2.06 13.58
C GLU A 124 11.16 -0.67 14.20
N ASN A 125 9.96 -0.10 14.07
CA ASN A 125 9.63 1.27 14.52
C ASN A 125 10.67 2.31 14.05
N LYS A 126 11.11 2.18 12.80
CA LYS A 126 12.26 2.89 12.25
C LYS A 126 11.92 4.29 11.73
N TYR A 127 10.67 4.49 11.34
CA TYR A 127 10.15 5.74 10.78
C TYR A 127 8.75 6.05 11.32
N PRO A 128 8.30 7.32 11.32
CA PRO A 128 6.92 7.67 11.63
C PRO A 128 5.94 6.89 10.75
N LEU A 129 4.86 6.38 11.34
CA LEU A 129 3.87 5.56 10.63
C LEU A 129 3.21 6.32 9.48
N GLU A 130 2.96 7.62 9.65
CA GLU A 130 2.42 8.49 8.61
C GLU A 130 3.31 8.53 7.37
N LYS A 131 4.63 8.60 7.56
CA LYS A 131 5.62 8.57 6.48
C LYS A 131 5.62 7.24 5.74
N ILE A 132 5.55 6.12 6.48
CA ILE A 132 5.48 4.78 5.89
C ILE A 132 4.21 4.64 5.06
N LYS A 133 3.07 5.10 5.60
CA LYS A 133 1.77 5.08 4.95
C LYS A 133 1.80 5.85 3.63
N ALA A 134 2.19 7.12 3.66
CA ALA A 134 2.19 8.00 2.48
C ALA A 134 3.14 7.50 1.38
N ALA A 135 4.34 7.04 1.75
CA ALA A 135 5.30 6.47 0.81
C ALA A 135 4.77 5.16 0.17
N PHE A 136 4.10 4.31 0.96
CA PHE A 136 3.46 3.11 0.45
C PHE A 136 2.34 3.46 -0.54
N GLU A 137 1.44 4.39 -0.18
CA GLU A 137 0.28 4.75 -0.98
C GLU A 137 0.65 5.26 -2.36
N ILE A 138 1.55 6.26 -2.42
CA ILE A 138 1.93 6.85 -3.71
C ILE A 138 2.74 5.89 -4.58
N ARG A 139 3.61 5.07 -3.96
CA ARG A 139 4.39 4.10 -4.69
C ARG A 139 3.55 2.92 -5.17
N ALA A 140 2.60 2.46 -4.36
CA ALA A 140 1.64 1.43 -4.76
C ALA A 140 0.81 1.89 -5.96
N ALA A 141 0.25 3.13 -5.91
CA ALA A 141 -0.45 3.73 -7.04
C ALA A 141 0.42 3.74 -8.31
N SER A 142 1.69 4.14 -8.19
CA SER A 142 2.61 4.18 -9.32
C SER A 142 2.90 2.78 -9.91
N ILE A 143 3.06 1.76 -9.06
CA ILE A 143 3.32 0.38 -9.50
C ILE A 143 2.12 -0.22 -10.22
N ILE A 144 0.90 0.06 -9.75
CA ILE A 144 -0.33 -0.48 -10.37
C ILE A 144 -0.80 0.31 -11.61
N GLY A 145 0.02 1.25 -12.10
CA GLY A 145 -0.21 1.95 -13.37
C GLY A 145 -0.71 3.40 -13.23
N PHE A 146 -0.92 3.89 -12.02
CA PHE A 146 -1.30 5.28 -11.75
C PHE A 146 -0.07 6.07 -11.27
N MET A 147 0.88 6.32 -12.18
CA MET A 147 2.07 7.12 -11.84
C MET A 147 1.76 8.59 -12.10
N PRO A 148 1.78 9.47 -11.07
CA PRO A 148 1.54 10.89 -11.27
C PRO A 148 2.77 11.59 -11.86
N ASP A 149 2.52 12.68 -12.62
CA ASP A 149 3.58 13.59 -13.09
C ASP A 149 3.65 14.83 -12.20
N VAL A 150 4.70 14.88 -11.40
CA VAL A 150 4.93 15.96 -10.42
C VAL A 150 6.22 16.75 -10.70
N LEU A 151 6.76 16.65 -11.91
CA LEU A 151 8.02 17.30 -12.25
C LEU A 151 7.86 18.82 -12.43
N ALA A 152 6.79 19.24 -13.11
CA ALA A 152 6.54 20.64 -13.44
C ALA A 152 5.04 20.91 -13.57
N CYS A 153 4.65 22.18 -13.50
CA CYS A 153 3.28 22.60 -13.78
C CYS A 153 2.84 22.14 -15.18
N SER A 154 1.74 21.40 -15.27
CA SER A 154 1.21 20.90 -16.53
C SER A 154 0.73 22.02 -17.49
N ARG A 155 0.60 23.28 -17.01
CA ARG A 155 0.14 24.43 -17.80
C ARG A 155 1.26 25.35 -18.29
N CYS A 156 2.33 25.54 -17.50
CA CYS A 156 3.36 26.55 -17.81
C CYS A 156 4.79 26.07 -17.55
N GLU A 157 4.96 24.79 -17.18
CA GLU A 157 6.26 24.14 -16.91
C GLU A 157 7.04 24.73 -15.71
N GLU A 158 6.39 25.55 -14.86
CA GLU A 158 6.98 26.02 -13.61
C GLU A 158 7.34 24.85 -12.69
N ARG A 159 8.50 24.91 -12.05
CA ARG A 159 9.04 23.80 -11.24
C ARG A 159 9.21 24.14 -9.77
N LEU A 160 9.17 25.41 -9.41
CA LEU A 160 9.44 25.89 -8.05
C LEU A 160 8.17 26.45 -7.40
N GLY A 161 8.14 26.43 -6.06
CA GLY A 161 7.05 26.96 -5.26
C GLY A 161 5.97 25.96 -4.92
N ASP A 162 4.82 26.47 -4.52
CA ASP A 162 3.66 25.65 -4.13
C ASP A 162 2.80 25.31 -5.34
N PHE A 163 2.21 24.10 -5.29
CA PHE A 163 1.39 23.55 -6.36
C PHE A 163 0.06 23.04 -5.83
N PHE A 164 -0.89 22.95 -6.70
CA PHE A 164 -2.10 22.18 -6.52
C PHE A 164 -1.93 20.84 -7.26
N PHE A 165 -2.11 19.74 -6.55
CA PHE A 165 -2.10 18.39 -7.11
C PHE A 165 -3.52 18.01 -7.52
N GLU A 166 -3.73 17.85 -8.80
CA GLU A 166 -4.99 17.39 -9.39
C GLU A 166 -5.09 15.88 -9.25
N ILE A 167 -5.87 15.42 -8.27
CA ILE A 167 -5.90 14.02 -7.85
C ILE A 167 -6.31 13.08 -8.99
N MET A 168 -7.27 13.46 -9.81
CA MET A 168 -7.79 12.56 -10.86
C MET A 168 -6.87 12.47 -12.08
N SER A 169 -6.22 13.56 -12.48
CA SER A 169 -5.27 13.55 -13.61
C SER A 169 -3.86 13.08 -13.21
N GLY A 170 -3.49 13.26 -11.94
CA GLY A 170 -2.15 12.98 -11.46
C GLY A 170 -1.12 14.05 -11.78
N ASP A 171 -1.57 15.25 -12.19
CA ASP A 171 -0.74 16.36 -12.57
C ASP A 171 -0.62 17.40 -11.47
N ILE A 172 0.38 18.29 -11.57
CA ILE A 172 0.49 19.46 -10.71
C ILE A 172 0.29 20.76 -11.48
N VAL A 173 -0.38 21.71 -10.84
CA VAL A 173 -0.63 23.06 -11.39
C VAL A 173 -0.10 24.10 -10.41
N CYS A 174 0.74 25.03 -10.86
CA CYS A 174 1.27 26.09 -10.01
C CYS A 174 0.16 27.06 -9.57
N TYR A 175 0.39 27.75 -8.45
CA TYR A 175 -0.57 28.70 -7.88
C TYR A 175 -1.07 29.73 -8.90
N SER A 176 -0.17 30.25 -9.75
CA SER A 176 -0.52 31.26 -10.78
C SER A 176 -1.46 30.75 -11.86
N CYS A 177 -1.27 29.51 -12.31
CA CYS A 177 -2.13 28.91 -13.32
C CYS A 177 -3.48 28.51 -12.74
N HIS A 178 -3.49 27.90 -11.55
CA HIS A 178 -4.72 27.53 -10.86
C HIS A 178 -5.63 28.72 -10.60
N THR A 179 -5.09 29.83 -10.07
CA THR A 179 -5.89 31.06 -9.82
C THR A 179 -6.39 31.74 -11.10
N LYS A 180 -5.71 31.57 -12.24
CA LYS A 180 -6.20 32.07 -13.53
C LYS A 180 -7.36 31.21 -14.04
N GLU A 181 -7.29 29.91 -13.89
CA GLU A 181 -8.36 28.99 -14.26
C GLU A 181 -9.62 29.22 -13.42
N GLU A 182 -9.49 29.37 -12.10
CA GLU A 182 -10.64 29.69 -11.23
C GLU A 182 -11.36 30.98 -11.63
N LYS A 183 -10.61 32.01 -12.05
CA LYS A 183 -11.18 33.30 -12.51
C LYS A 183 -11.80 33.25 -13.89
N SER A 184 -11.40 32.31 -14.73
CA SER A 184 -11.91 32.15 -16.11
C SER A 184 -13.16 31.27 -16.22
N HIS A 185 -13.37 30.41 -15.23
CA HIS A 185 -14.56 29.58 -15.17
C HIS A 185 -15.74 30.37 -14.58
N THR A 186 -16.65 30.83 -15.43
CA THR A 186 -18.06 30.92 -15.07
C THR A 186 -18.48 29.56 -14.56
N ALA A 187 -19.11 29.52 -13.37
CA ALA A 187 -19.44 28.31 -12.60
C ALA A 187 -19.72 27.07 -13.48
N PRO A 188 -19.11 25.91 -13.17
CA PRO A 188 -19.28 24.70 -13.97
C PRO A 188 -20.76 24.35 -14.06
N GLU A 189 -21.26 24.08 -15.25
CA GLU A 189 -22.66 23.68 -15.49
C GLU A 189 -23.01 22.34 -14.85
N ASN A 190 -22.00 21.57 -14.42
CA ASN A 190 -22.13 20.28 -13.72
C ASN A 190 -21.41 20.28 -12.38
N PRO A 191 -22.13 20.13 -11.23
CA PRO A 191 -21.49 20.02 -9.90
C PRO A 191 -20.63 18.77 -9.71
N HIS A 192 -20.61 17.84 -10.65
CA HIS A 192 -19.79 16.63 -10.63
C HIS A 192 -18.38 16.79 -11.22
N GLU A 193 -18.04 17.94 -11.79
CA GLU A 193 -16.71 18.26 -12.35
C GLU A 193 -15.80 19.03 -11.40
N SER A 194 -16.12 19.12 -10.10
CA SER A 194 -15.16 19.69 -9.14
C SER A 194 -13.94 18.76 -9.06
N SER A 195 -12.84 19.17 -9.67
CA SER A 195 -11.56 18.47 -9.57
C SER A 195 -11.12 18.40 -8.11
N ILE A 196 -10.91 17.18 -7.61
CA ILE A 196 -10.34 17.00 -6.26
C ILE A 196 -8.89 17.47 -6.33
N VAL A 197 -8.57 18.52 -5.56
CA VAL A 197 -7.21 19.06 -5.52
C VAL A 197 -6.64 19.00 -4.12
N SER A 198 -5.33 18.81 -4.00
CA SER A 198 -4.59 18.85 -2.76
C SER A 198 -3.43 19.84 -2.88
N LEU A 199 -3.26 20.71 -1.88
CA LEU A 199 -2.12 21.62 -1.83
C LEU A 199 -0.83 20.80 -1.62
N LEU A 200 0.21 21.13 -2.37
CA LEU A 200 1.57 20.61 -2.21
C LEU A 200 2.52 21.80 -2.03
N SER A 201 3.15 21.90 -0.88
CA SER A 201 4.35 22.70 -0.69
C SER A 201 5.52 22.14 -1.51
N GLU A 202 6.59 22.90 -1.66
CA GLU A 202 7.81 22.45 -2.33
C GLU A 202 8.38 21.17 -1.68
N GLY A 203 8.36 21.09 -0.33
CA GLY A 203 8.80 19.89 0.42
C GLY A 203 7.89 18.69 0.22
N ALA A 204 6.56 18.87 0.19
CA ALA A 204 5.60 17.81 -0.06
C ALA A 204 5.71 17.28 -1.51
N LYS A 205 5.86 18.17 -2.50
CA LYS A 205 6.14 17.83 -3.89
C LYS A 205 7.43 17.02 -4.02
N PHE A 206 8.52 17.47 -3.36
CA PHE A 206 9.78 16.74 -3.35
C PHE A 206 9.60 15.32 -2.80
N ALA A 207 8.92 15.15 -1.65
CA ALA A 207 8.69 13.84 -1.06
C ALA A 207 7.88 12.92 -1.99
N LEU A 208 6.86 13.46 -2.64
CA LEU A 208 6.03 12.74 -3.60
C LEU A 208 6.86 12.25 -4.78
N GLY A 209 7.60 13.13 -5.45
CA GLY A 209 8.51 12.77 -6.54
C GLY A 209 9.61 11.80 -6.10
N TYR A 210 10.17 11.98 -4.89
CA TYR A 210 11.15 11.07 -4.32
C TYR A 210 10.59 9.65 -4.16
N CYS A 211 9.39 9.50 -3.60
CA CYS A 211 8.75 8.19 -3.41
C CYS A 211 8.42 7.49 -4.74
N ILE A 212 8.12 8.26 -5.79
CA ILE A 212 7.84 7.71 -7.13
C ILE A 212 9.12 7.14 -7.78
N HIS A 213 10.25 7.87 -7.70
CA HIS A 213 11.42 7.57 -8.51
C HIS A 213 12.57 6.88 -7.76
N SER A 214 12.58 6.91 -6.42
CA SER A 214 13.67 6.30 -5.65
C SER A 214 13.62 4.76 -5.68
N PRO A 215 14.75 4.08 -5.51
CA PRO A 215 14.77 2.65 -5.26
C PRO A 215 13.95 2.27 -4.03
N LEU A 216 13.28 1.11 -4.04
CA LEU A 216 12.37 0.69 -2.97
C LEU A 216 13.04 0.55 -1.60
N ASP A 217 14.32 0.24 -1.55
CA ASP A 217 15.11 0.17 -0.31
C ASP A 217 15.45 1.55 0.28
N LYS A 218 15.30 2.62 -0.49
CA LYS A 218 15.57 4.00 -0.09
C LYS A 218 14.32 4.87 0.01
N ILE A 219 13.16 4.34 -0.29
CA ILE A 219 11.90 5.10 -0.40
C ILE A 219 11.57 5.93 0.86
N LEU A 220 12.03 5.51 2.03
CA LEU A 220 11.83 6.19 3.31
C LEU A 220 12.99 7.10 3.74
N SER A 221 14.00 7.32 2.87
CA SER A 221 15.24 8.05 3.27
C SER A 221 15.13 9.56 3.16
N PHE A 222 14.05 10.11 2.60
CA PHE A 222 13.84 11.56 2.49
C PHE A 222 13.59 12.23 3.85
N LYS A 223 13.84 13.55 3.92
CA LYS A 223 13.54 14.37 5.10
C LYS A 223 12.83 15.63 4.66
N ILE A 224 11.72 15.93 5.29
CA ILE A 224 10.91 17.14 5.09
C ILE A 224 10.40 17.62 6.46
N SER A 225 9.83 18.81 6.52
CA SER A 225 9.19 19.34 7.74
C SER A 225 7.91 18.55 8.08
N ASP A 226 7.43 18.70 9.31
CA ASP A 226 6.16 18.06 9.73
C ASP A 226 4.97 18.60 8.95
N GLU A 227 4.98 19.92 8.61
CA GLU A 227 3.94 20.56 7.81
C GLU A 227 3.91 19.97 6.38
N ASP A 228 5.07 19.84 5.75
CA ASP A 228 5.18 19.18 4.43
C ASP A 228 4.75 17.72 4.48
N MET A 229 5.05 17.04 5.60
CA MET A 229 4.66 15.65 5.77
C MET A 229 3.14 15.48 5.78
N GLN A 230 2.41 16.38 6.47
CA GLN A 230 0.95 16.37 6.48
C GLN A 230 0.34 16.59 5.08
N LEU A 231 0.89 17.56 4.33
CA LEU A 231 0.45 17.81 2.95
C LEU A 231 0.71 16.61 2.04
N PHE A 232 1.91 16.04 2.13
CA PHE A 232 2.27 14.85 1.37
C PHE A 232 1.39 13.65 1.73
N ALA A 233 1.17 13.39 3.01
CA ALA A 233 0.36 12.26 3.47
C ALA A 233 -1.10 12.37 3.01
N ARG A 234 -1.66 13.59 3.06
CA ARG A 234 -3.00 13.86 2.55
C ARG A 234 -3.11 13.63 1.04
N ALA A 235 -2.15 14.15 0.29
CA ALA A 235 -2.12 14.00 -1.16
C ALA A 235 -2.00 12.53 -1.58
N ALA A 236 -1.09 11.76 -0.95
CA ALA A 236 -0.87 10.35 -1.23
C ALA A 236 -2.12 9.50 -0.95
N GLU A 237 -2.79 9.73 0.20
CA GLU A 237 -4.03 9.04 0.56
C GLU A 237 -5.14 9.33 -0.44
N LEU A 238 -5.41 10.59 -0.72
CA LEU A 238 -6.44 10.99 -1.68
C LEU A 238 -6.17 10.39 -3.05
N TYR A 239 -4.90 10.39 -3.47
CA TYR A 239 -4.51 9.86 -4.78
C TYR A 239 -4.81 8.35 -4.87
N LEU A 240 -4.31 7.55 -3.95
CA LEU A 240 -4.53 6.11 -3.98
C LEU A 240 -6.03 5.75 -3.93
N ILE A 241 -6.77 6.33 -2.97
CA ILE A 241 -8.19 5.99 -2.75
C ILE A 241 -9.03 6.32 -3.97
N ASN A 242 -8.80 7.48 -4.61
CA ASN A 242 -9.59 7.89 -5.77
C ASN A 242 -9.28 7.05 -7.02
N HIS A 243 -8.02 6.65 -7.22
CA HIS A 243 -7.66 5.83 -8.38
C HIS A 243 -8.08 4.36 -8.25
N ILE A 244 -8.16 3.83 -7.04
CA ILE A 244 -8.68 2.47 -6.82
C ILE A 244 -10.18 2.46 -6.53
N GLU A 245 -10.83 3.62 -6.46
CA GLU A 245 -12.28 3.81 -6.25
C GLU A 245 -12.82 3.02 -5.04
N ARG A 246 -12.04 2.98 -3.95
CA ARG A 246 -12.40 2.20 -2.77
C ARG A 246 -11.95 2.85 -1.47
N THR A 247 -12.79 2.73 -0.44
CA THR A 247 -12.46 3.01 0.96
C THR A 247 -12.09 1.71 1.69
N PHE A 248 -11.26 1.81 2.73
CA PHE A 248 -10.78 0.68 3.52
C PHE A 248 -11.13 0.86 5.00
N ASN A 249 -11.75 -0.15 5.58
CA ASN A 249 -12.10 -0.13 7.00
C ASN A 249 -10.85 -0.05 7.90
N SER A 250 -9.76 -0.70 7.49
CA SER A 250 -8.49 -0.66 8.20
C SER A 250 -7.84 0.73 8.18
N LEU A 251 -8.05 1.53 7.12
CA LEU A 251 -7.60 2.92 7.06
C LEU A 251 -8.39 3.81 8.02
N GLU A 252 -9.70 3.66 8.07
CA GLU A 252 -10.53 4.42 9.00
C GLU A 252 -10.15 4.08 10.45
N PHE A 253 -9.95 2.80 10.75
CA PHE A 253 -9.45 2.38 12.06
C PHE A 253 -8.05 2.93 12.37
N TYR A 254 -7.13 2.95 11.38
CA TYR A 254 -5.81 3.57 11.56
C TYR A 254 -5.93 5.05 11.92
N LYS A 255 -6.78 5.80 11.24
CA LYS A 255 -7.04 7.22 11.53
C LYS A 255 -7.62 7.44 12.94
N GLU A 256 -8.49 6.56 13.40
CA GLU A 256 -9.07 6.64 14.74
C GLU A 256 -8.04 6.45 15.86
N VAL A 257 -7.10 5.50 15.67
CA VAL A 257 -6.11 5.16 16.70
C VAL A 257 -4.84 6.04 16.65
N THR A 258 -4.72 6.92 15.65
CA THR A 258 -3.60 7.86 15.50
C THR A 258 -3.99 9.33 15.73
N ARG A 259 -5.28 9.60 15.95
CA ARG A 259 -5.77 10.92 16.42
C ARG A 259 -5.39 11.10 17.87
#